data_14a7ff52f690dec9ba27c03574fda11d
#
_entry.id   14a7ff52f690dec9ba27c03574fda11d
#
_cell.length_a   1.000
_cell.length_b   1.000
_cell.length_c   1.000
_cell.angle_alpha   90.00
_cell.angle_beta   90.00
_cell.angle_gamma   90.00
#
_symmetry.space_group_name_H-M   'P 1'
#
loop_
_entity.id
_entity.type
_entity.pdbx_description
1 polymer ?
#
loop_
_entity_poly.entity_id
_entity_poly.type
_entity_poly.pdbx_seq_one_letter_code
_entity_poly.pdbx_strand_id
1 'polypeptide(L)'
;VDALMLAYDIINNNNKSKILIVTSDTYSKFINKNDRTIRPLFSDGASATLIKYKKKGFKSLGRKNLNISNTQKDLILEKDKINMNGPAVVSLALNEVVPEIKRFSKDVDTIYLHQAGKIVSNLLKSKLSNKFNIPTNFEKFGNLVSSSIPVLLFENFKNFKKNKKVLLCGFGVGLSVSLFKLGK
;
A
#
# COMPACT_ATOMS: atom_id res chain seq x y z
N VAL A 1 1.19 -4.23 -3.88
CA VAL A 1 1.95 -5.26 -3.12
C VAL A 1 1.90 -6.58 -3.87
N ASP A 2 0.76 -7.01 -4.41
CA ASP A 2 0.62 -8.30 -5.11
C ASP A 2 1.57 -8.46 -6.30
N ALA A 3 1.70 -7.42 -7.14
CA ALA A 3 2.64 -7.42 -8.24
C ALA A 3 4.11 -7.60 -7.77
N LEU A 4 4.46 -7.07 -6.58
CA LEU A 4 5.76 -7.30 -5.96
C LEU A 4 5.95 -8.74 -5.51
N MET A 5 4.91 -9.36 -4.94
CA MET A 5 4.95 -10.79 -4.57
C MET A 5 5.14 -11.67 -5.80
N LEU A 6 4.36 -11.42 -6.86
CA LEU A 6 4.49 -12.15 -8.13
C LEU A 6 5.89 -11.97 -8.75
N ALA A 7 6.39 -10.75 -8.81
CA ALA A 7 7.73 -10.48 -9.32
C ALA A 7 8.82 -11.15 -8.48
N TYR A 8 8.64 -11.21 -7.16
CA TYR A 8 9.54 -11.93 -6.26
C TYR A 8 9.59 -13.43 -6.61
N ASP A 9 8.44 -14.05 -6.85
CA ASP A 9 8.38 -15.48 -7.19
C ASP A 9 9.04 -15.78 -8.55
N ILE A 10 8.75 -14.98 -9.56
CA ILE A 10 9.35 -15.13 -10.89
C ILE A 10 10.89 -15.02 -10.80
N ILE A 11 11.39 -14.03 -10.05
CA ILE A 11 12.84 -13.81 -9.92
C ILE A 11 13.52 -14.91 -9.12
N ASN A 12 12.87 -15.47 -8.10
CA ASN A 12 13.45 -16.58 -7.35
C ASN A 12 13.51 -17.89 -8.17
N ASN A 13 12.55 -18.08 -9.06
CA ASN A 13 12.56 -19.22 -10.00
C ASN A 13 13.54 -19.02 -11.15
N ASN A 14 13.82 -17.79 -11.54
CA ASN A 14 14.80 -17.45 -12.56
C ASN A 14 15.62 -16.20 -12.15
N ASN A 15 16.75 -16.44 -11.52
CA ASN A 15 17.61 -15.39 -10.95
C ASN A 15 18.30 -14.47 -11.98
N LYS A 16 18.24 -14.79 -13.26
CA LYS A 16 18.74 -13.93 -14.36
C LYS A 16 17.70 -12.91 -14.81
N SER A 17 16.44 -13.10 -14.45
CA SER A 17 15.35 -12.22 -14.83
C SER A 17 15.46 -10.83 -14.16
N LYS A 18 15.00 -9.83 -14.89
CA LYS A 18 14.74 -8.49 -14.39
C LYS A 18 13.28 -8.18 -14.68
N ILE A 19 12.54 -7.69 -13.68
CA ILE A 19 11.12 -7.39 -13.82
C ILE A 19 10.91 -5.92 -13.56
N LEU A 20 10.25 -5.25 -14.48
CA LEU A 20 9.78 -3.89 -14.32
C LEU A 20 8.29 -3.90 -14.00
N ILE A 21 7.94 -3.41 -12.80
CA ILE A 21 6.54 -3.19 -12.40
C ILE A 21 6.24 -1.72 -12.69
N VAL A 22 5.22 -1.48 -13.50
CA VAL A 22 4.71 -0.13 -13.79
C VAL A 22 3.33 -0.01 -13.19
N THR A 23 3.08 1.08 -12.47
CA THR A 23 1.77 1.46 -11.95
C THR A 23 1.41 2.84 -12.43
N SER A 24 0.14 3.07 -12.76
CA SER A 24 -0.36 4.38 -13.22
C SER A 24 -1.85 4.49 -12.97
N ASP A 25 -2.25 5.57 -12.33
CA ASP A 25 -3.65 5.89 -12.05
C ASP A 25 -3.92 7.38 -12.33
N THR A 26 -5.05 7.66 -12.98
CA THR A 26 -5.50 9.02 -13.31
C THR A 26 -6.88 9.28 -12.71
N TYR A 27 -6.97 9.26 -11.37
CA TYR A 27 -8.21 9.40 -10.62
C TYR A 27 -8.86 10.78 -10.80
N SER A 28 -8.08 11.82 -11.11
CA SER A 28 -8.60 13.17 -11.37
C SER A 28 -9.66 13.22 -12.47
N LYS A 29 -9.60 12.29 -13.42
CA LYS A 29 -10.59 12.16 -14.51
C LYS A 29 -11.99 11.78 -14.03
N PHE A 30 -12.06 11.04 -12.92
CA PHE A 30 -13.29 10.46 -12.41
C PHE A 30 -13.81 11.17 -11.15
N ILE A 31 -13.11 12.20 -10.67
CA ILE A 31 -13.49 12.95 -9.47
C ILE A 31 -14.36 14.14 -9.88
N ASN A 32 -15.51 14.27 -9.23
CA ASN A 32 -16.33 15.47 -9.39
C ASN A 32 -15.56 16.68 -8.82
N LYS A 33 -15.36 17.70 -9.64
CA LYS A 33 -14.62 18.93 -9.27
C LYS A 33 -15.23 19.68 -8.07
N ASN A 34 -16.52 19.49 -7.83
CA ASN A 34 -17.27 20.12 -6.75
C ASN A 34 -17.33 19.24 -5.49
N ASP A 35 -16.83 17.99 -5.55
CA ASP A 35 -16.78 17.11 -4.38
C ASP A 35 -15.62 17.50 -3.47
N ARG A 36 -15.97 18.15 -2.35
CA ARG A 36 -14.99 18.60 -1.34
C ARG A 36 -14.48 17.48 -0.45
N THR A 37 -15.06 16.30 -0.50
CA THR A 37 -14.69 15.15 0.33
C THR A 37 -13.69 14.24 -0.38
N ILE A 38 -13.89 13.97 -1.66
CA ILE A 38 -13.07 13.05 -2.46
C ILE A 38 -11.91 13.79 -3.16
N ARG A 39 -12.18 14.99 -3.69
CA ARG A 39 -11.20 15.75 -4.46
C ARG A 39 -9.85 15.99 -3.75
N PRO A 40 -9.78 16.31 -2.45
CA PRO A 40 -8.51 16.53 -1.76
C PRO A 40 -7.79 15.24 -1.38
N LEU A 41 -8.38 14.05 -1.61
CA LEU A 41 -7.80 12.78 -1.21
C LEU A 41 -6.92 12.17 -2.29
N PHE A 42 -7.42 12.10 -3.53
CA PHE A 42 -6.77 11.37 -4.62
C PHE A 42 -5.91 12.27 -5.48
N SER A 43 -4.81 11.72 -5.96
CA SER A 43 -3.91 12.35 -6.92
C SER A 43 -3.60 11.39 -8.06
N ASP A 44 -3.29 11.94 -9.21
CA ASP A 44 -2.76 11.18 -10.33
C ASP A 44 -1.29 10.83 -10.08
N GLY A 45 -0.89 9.64 -10.46
CA GLY A 45 0.47 9.20 -10.26
C GLY A 45 0.85 7.98 -11.07
N ALA A 46 2.15 7.86 -11.30
CA ALA A 46 2.76 6.70 -11.92
C ALA A 46 4.07 6.35 -11.24
N SER A 47 4.44 5.09 -11.29
CA SER A 47 5.73 4.61 -10.83
C SER A 47 6.26 3.48 -11.69
N ALA A 48 7.59 3.32 -11.71
CA ALA A 48 8.28 2.20 -12.32
C ALA A 48 9.29 1.61 -11.32
N THR A 49 9.12 0.33 -10.98
CA THR A 49 9.95 -0.37 -9.99
C THR A 49 10.68 -1.53 -10.66
N LEU A 50 12.00 -1.41 -10.79
CA LEU A 50 12.84 -2.48 -11.32
C LEU A 50 13.28 -3.42 -10.20
N ILE A 51 12.95 -4.70 -10.36
CA ILE A 51 13.31 -5.77 -9.43
C ILE A 51 14.29 -6.73 -10.13
N LYS A 52 15.32 -7.11 -9.39
CA LYS A 52 16.33 -8.08 -9.84
C LYS A 52 16.78 -8.95 -8.68
N TYR A 53 17.24 -10.15 -8.99
CA TYR A 53 17.85 -11.04 -8.01
C TYR A 53 19.12 -10.44 -7.42
N LYS A 54 19.30 -10.62 -6.12
CA LYS A 54 20.52 -10.31 -5.40
C LYS A 54 20.72 -11.32 -4.27
N LYS A 55 21.85 -12.06 -4.27
CA LYS A 55 22.15 -13.11 -3.29
C LYS A 55 21.98 -12.65 -1.82
N LYS A 56 22.41 -11.42 -1.51
CA LYS A 56 22.24 -10.76 -0.18
C LYS A 56 21.12 -9.70 -0.21
N GLY A 57 20.06 -9.94 -0.98
CA GLY A 57 18.89 -9.10 -1.07
C GLY A 57 17.85 -9.41 0.02
N PHE A 58 16.73 -8.71 -0.02
CA PHE A 58 15.58 -9.05 0.81
C PHE A 58 14.99 -10.40 0.41
N LYS A 59 14.64 -11.20 1.41
CA LYS A 59 13.95 -12.48 1.27
C LYS A 59 12.51 -12.35 1.76
N SER A 60 11.60 -13.12 1.19
CA SER A 60 10.24 -13.24 1.72
C SER A 60 10.28 -13.95 3.07
N LEU A 61 9.77 -13.30 4.10
CA LEU A 61 9.57 -13.86 5.43
C LEU A 61 8.10 -14.25 5.68
N GLY A 62 7.21 -13.89 4.77
CA GLY A 62 5.81 -14.21 4.81
C GLY A 62 4.99 -13.29 3.93
N ARG A 63 3.83 -13.78 3.51
CA ARG A 63 2.86 -13.05 2.71
C ARG A 63 1.45 -13.46 3.09
N LYS A 64 0.52 -12.55 2.94
CA LYS A 64 -0.90 -12.80 3.16
C LYS A 64 -1.73 -11.91 2.24
N ASN A 65 -2.74 -12.50 1.63
CA ASN A 65 -3.80 -11.80 0.93
C ASN A 65 -5.12 -12.12 1.63
N LEU A 66 -5.94 -11.10 1.81
CA LEU A 66 -7.27 -11.19 2.39
C LEU A 66 -8.23 -10.41 1.50
N ASN A 67 -9.36 -11.02 1.18
CA ASN A 67 -10.46 -10.36 0.48
C ASN A 67 -11.72 -10.48 1.34
N ILE A 68 -12.39 -9.35 1.58
CA ILE A 68 -13.63 -9.28 2.33
C ILE A 68 -14.74 -8.87 1.38
N SER A 69 -15.71 -9.76 1.19
CA SER A 69 -16.86 -9.53 0.33
C SER A 69 -17.79 -8.44 0.89
N ASN A 70 -18.69 -7.96 0.03
CA ASN A 70 -19.75 -7.00 0.34
C ASN A 70 -19.29 -5.59 0.77
N THR A 71 -18.03 -5.23 0.52
CA THR A 71 -17.49 -3.90 0.82
C THR A 71 -17.26 -3.04 -0.44
N GLN A 72 -17.51 -3.59 -1.62
CA GLN A 72 -17.27 -2.93 -2.90
C GLN A 72 -18.11 -1.66 -3.11
N LYS A 73 -19.24 -1.54 -2.41
CA LYS A 73 -20.12 -0.36 -2.50
C LYS A 73 -19.54 0.88 -1.83
N ASP A 74 -18.54 0.72 -0.96
CA ASP A 74 -17.98 1.82 -0.17
C ASP A 74 -16.99 2.70 -0.96
N LEU A 75 -16.51 2.21 -2.09
CA LEU A 75 -15.76 3.00 -3.08
C LEU A 75 -16.02 2.39 -4.46
N ILE A 76 -16.78 3.08 -5.28
CA ILE A 76 -17.23 2.59 -6.57
C ILE A 76 -17.08 3.65 -7.65
N LEU A 77 -16.76 3.23 -8.87
CA LEU A 77 -16.87 4.06 -10.06
C LEU A 77 -18.24 3.82 -10.70
N GLU A 78 -19.07 4.83 -10.69
CA GLU A 78 -20.42 4.78 -11.24
C GLU A 78 -20.66 6.00 -12.13
N LYS A 79 -21.12 5.77 -13.37
CA LYS A 79 -21.34 6.83 -14.38
C LYS A 79 -20.13 7.77 -14.51
N ASP A 80 -18.94 7.19 -14.64
CA ASP A 80 -17.65 7.90 -14.74
C ASP A 80 -17.32 8.84 -13.57
N LYS A 81 -17.90 8.58 -12.39
CA LYS A 81 -17.61 9.32 -11.16
C LYS A 81 -17.34 8.37 -10.01
N ILE A 82 -16.37 8.73 -9.19
CA ILE A 82 -16.06 8.02 -7.97
C ILE A 82 -17.04 8.46 -6.89
N ASN A 83 -17.70 7.47 -6.27
CA ASN A 83 -18.52 7.62 -5.08
C ASN A 83 -17.82 6.89 -3.94
N MET A 84 -17.69 7.52 -2.77
CA MET A 84 -17.00 6.96 -1.61
C MET A 84 -17.78 7.19 -0.32
N ASN A 85 -17.98 6.12 0.43
CA ASN A 85 -18.44 6.16 1.81
C ASN A 85 -17.22 6.25 2.75
N GLY A 86 -16.74 7.48 3.00
CA GLY A 86 -15.53 7.71 3.80
C GLY A 86 -15.55 7.05 5.17
N PRO A 87 -16.63 7.20 5.99
CA PRO A 87 -16.75 6.52 7.27
C PRO A 87 -16.61 4.99 7.19
N ALA A 88 -17.24 4.36 6.20
CA ALA A 88 -17.13 2.92 6.00
C ALA A 88 -15.69 2.50 5.64
N VAL A 89 -15.02 3.25 4.76
CA VAL A 89 -13.60 3.01 4.40
C VAL A 89 -12.70 3.10 5.63
N VAL A 90 -12.91 4.09 6.51
CA VAL A 90 -12.17 4.23 7.78
C VAL A 90 -12.45 3.05 8.70
N SER A 91 -13.71 2.65 8.85
CA SER A 91 -14.11 1.51 9.67
C SER A 91 -13.47 0.21 9.21
N LEU A 92 -13.48 -0.06 7.90
CA LEU A 92 -12.80 -1.22 7.29
C LEU A 92 -11.29 -1.22 7.56
N ALA A 93 -10.64 -0.07 7.42
CA ALA A 93 -9.21 0.04 7.71
C ALA A 93 -8.90 -0.30 9.18
N LEU A 94 -9.71 0.16 10.13
CA LEU A 94 -9.51 -0.07 11.56
C LEU A 94 -9.85 -1.50 11.99
N ASN A 95 -10.95 -2.05 11.48
CA ASN A 95 -11.47 -3.33 11.95
C ASN A 95 -10.84 -4.52 11.25
N GLU A 96 -10.42 -4.37 9.99
CA GLU A 96 -9.91 -5.47 9.19
C GLU A 96 -8.38 -5.35 8.94
N VAL A 97 -7.90 -4.17 8.57
CA VAL A 97 -6.49 -4.00 8.20
C VAL A 97 -5.58 -3.97 9.44
N VAL A 98 -5.97 -3.24 10.50
CA VAL A 98 -5.15 -3.12 11.73
C VAL A 98 -4.89 -4.47 12.40
N PRO A 99 -5.89 -5.36 12.63
CA PRO A 99 -5.63 -6.67 13.23
C PRO A 99 -4.65 -7.50 12.40
N GLU A 100 -4.76 -7.46 11.08
CA GLU A 100 -3.87 -8.21 10.21
C GLU A 100 -2.43 -7.67 10.23
N ILE A 101 -2.26 -6.36 10.23
CA ILE A 101 -0.94 -5.74 10.41
C ILE A 101 -0.34 -6.18 11.75
N LYS A 102 -1.09 -6.12 12.85
CA LYS A 102 -0.61 -6.53 14.19
C LYS A 102 -0.14 -7.98 14.23
N ARG A 103 -0.90 -8.89 13.61
CA ARG A 103 -0.54 -10.32 13.53
C ARG A 103 0.75 -10.52 12.72
N PHE A 104 0.93 -9.76 11.64
CA PHE A 104 2.00 -9.97 10.67
C PHE A 104 3.27 -9.17 10.96
N SER A 105 3.19 -8.12 11.78
CA SER A 105 4.29 -7.18 12.05
C SER A 105 5.24 -7.59 13.18
N LYS A 106 5.14 -8.81 13.74
CA LYS A 106 6.12 -9.28 14.72
C LYS A 106 7.53 -9.16 14.15
N ASP A 107 8.45 -8.56 14.90
CA ASP A 107 9.86 -8.36 14.57
C ASP A 107 10.13 -7.51 13.30
N VAL A 108 9.25 -6.61 12.96
CA VAL A 108 9.41 -5.69 11.83
C VAL A 108 9.96 -4.34 12.32
N ASP A 109 10.89 -3.76 11.59
CA ASP A 109 11.47 -2.44 11.89
C ASP A 109 10.59 -1.30 11.35
N THR A 110 10.10 -1.47 10.12
CA THR A 110 9.34 -0.44 9.40
C THR A 110 8.16 -1.05 8.66
N ILE A 111 7.03 -0.35 8.71
CA ILE A 111 5.81 -0.70 7.97
C ILE A 111 5.55 0.37 6.92
N TYR A 112 5.54 -0.01 5.64
CA TYR A 112 5.17 0.85 4.53
C TYR A 112 3.71 0.58 4.17
N LEU A 113 2.83 1.53 4.51
CA LEU A 113 1.38 1.43 4.29
C LEU A 113 0.96 2.13 3.01
N HIS A 114 -0.09 1.62 2.39
CA HIS A 114 -0.85 2.38 1.40
C HIS A 114 -1.32 3.72 1.99
N GLN A 115 -1.20 4.79 1.23
CA GLN A 115 -1.50 6.16 1.65
C GLN A 115 -2.96 6.53 1.32
N ALA A 116 -3.92 5.88 2.00
CA ALA A 116 -5.35 6.05 1.73
C ALA A 116 -5.90 7.44 2.07
N GLY A 117 -5.28 8.15 3.03
CA GLY A 117 -5.70 9.47 3.48
C GLY A 117 -5.02 9.86 4.78
N LYS A 118 -4.96 11.16 5.10
CA LYS A 118 -4.33 11.65 6.33
C LYS A 118 -4.98 11.07 7.59
N ILE A 119 -6.31 11.10 7.65
CA ILE A 119 -7.08 10.57 8.79
C ILE A 119 -6.83 9.08 8.95
N VAL A 120 -6.96 8.29 7.87
CA VAL A 120 -6.72 6.84 7.90
C VAL A 120 -5.29 6.55 8.34
N SER A 121 -4.29 7.21 7.77
CA SER A 121 -2.89 7.01 8.13
C SER A 121 -2.59 7.32 9.59
N ASN A 122 -3.15 8.40 10.14
CA ASN A 122 -2.99 8.77 11.55
C ASN A 122 -3.68 7.77 12.48
N LEU A 123 -4.89 7.33 12.14
CA LEU A 123 -5.62 6.32 12.92
C LEU A 123 -4.89 4.96 12.90
N LEU A 124 -4.40 4.52 11.74
CA LEU A 124 -3.60 3.31 11.66
C LEU A 124 -2.34 3.41 12.53
N LYS A 125 -1.61 4.53 12.47
CA LYS A 125 -0.45 4.77 13.33
C LYS A 125 -0.79 4.72 14.82
N SER A 126 -1.88 5.38 15.24
CA SER A 126 -2.29 5.39 16.66
C SER A 126 -2.71 4.01 17.19
N LYS A 127 -3.22 3.13 16.34
CA LYS A 127 -3.63 1.77 16.68
C LYS A 127 -2.50 0.74 16.60
N LEU A 128 -1.45 1.06 15.85
CA LEU A 128 -0.24 0.26 15.78
C LEU A 128 0.74 0.72 16.87
N SER A 129 1.57 -0.19 17.34
CA SER A 129 2.54 0.13 18.40
C SER A 129 3.54 1.20 17.94
N ASN A 130 3.96 2.10 18.85
CA ASN A 130 5.06 3.05 18.63
C ASN A 130 6.43 2.37 18.37
N LYS A 131 6.49 1.05 18.42
CA LYS A 131 7.69 0.26 18.09
C LYS A 131 8.05 0.30 16.60
N PHE A 132 7.08 0.60 15.73
CA PHE A 132 7.29 0.58 14.29
C PHE A 132 7.58 1.97 13.76
N ASN A 133 8.55 2.09 12.87
CA ASN A 133 8.62 3.25 12.00
C ASN A 133 7.56 3.11 10.88
N ILE A 134 6.66 4.09 10.77
CA ILE A 134 5.60 4.11 9.75
C ILE A 134 5.71 5.43 8.97
N PRO A 135 6.52 5.48 7.91
CA PRO A 135 6.65 6.68 7.11
C PRO A 135 5.35 6.99 6.36
N THR A 136 5.12 8.27 6.13
CA THR A 136 3.99 8.77 5.34
C THR A 136 4.47 9.88 4.42
N ASN A 137 3.80 10.01 3.27
CA ASN A 137 4.02 11.10 2.32
C ASN A 137 2.71 11.63 1.74
N PHE A 138 1.58 11.29 2.38
CA PHE A 138 0.25 11.70 1.95
C PHE A 138 0.13 13.24 1.82
N GLU A 139 0.70 14.01 2.73
CA GLU A 139 0.62 15.48 2.70
C GLU A 139 1.28 16.08 1.46
N LYS A 140 2.26 15.38 0.91
CA LYS A 140 2.98 15.81 -0.29
C LYS A 140 2.33 15.35 -1.58
N PHE A 141 1.81 14.13 -1.61
CA PHE A 141 1.37 13.48 -2.84
C PHE A 141 -0.11 13.07 -2.85
N GLY A 142 -0.79 13.06 -1.71
CA GLY A 142 -2.13 12.49 -1.61
C GLY A 142 -2.16 10.97 -1.76
N ASN A 143 -3.31 10.43 -2.10
CA ASN A 143 -3.49 9.02 -2.41
C ASN A 143 -3.20 8.78 -3.90
N LEU A 144 -2.05 8.21 -4.19
CA LEU A 144 -1.59 7.84 -5.54
C LEU A 144 -2.05 6.44 -5.96
N VAL A 145 -3.05 5.89 -5.30
CA VAL A 145 -3.65 4.57 -5.57
C VAL A 145 -2.58 3.47 -5.64
N SER A 146 -2.36 2.84 -6.81
CA SER A 146 -1.37 1.78 -6.99
C SER A 146 0.07 2.26 -6.83
N SER A 147 0.33 3.54 -7.08
CA SER A 147 1.66 4.16 -6.96
C SER A 147 2.02 4.62 -5.53
N SER A 148 1.09 4.56 -4.56
CA SER A 148 1.33 5.05 -3.18
C SER A 148 2.54 4.38 -2.52
N ILE A 149 2.62 3.05 -2.51
CA ILE A 149 3.73 2.32 -1.87
C ILE A 149 5.03 2.48 -2.66
N PRO A 150 5.08 2.33 -3.99
CA PRO A 150 6.31 2.56 -4.76
C PRO A 150 6.91 3.95 -4.55
N VAL A 151 6.10 5.01 -4.57
CA VAL A 151 6.58 6.38 -4.33
C VAL A 151 7.06 6.57 -2.89
N LEU A 152 6.35 6.01 -1.91
CA LEU A 152 6.78 6.01 -0.50
C LEU A 152 8.12 5.30 -0.31
N LEU A 153 8.32 4.15 -0.97
CA LEU A 153 9.59 3.43 -0.96
C LEU A 153 10.72 4.21 -1.63
N PHE A 154 10.44 4.89 -2.73
CA PHE A 154 11.42 5.73 -3.43
C PHE A 154 11.93 6.86 -2.52
N GLU A 155 11.03 7.61 -1.89
CA GLU A 155 11.41 8.69 -0.97
C GLU A 155 12.18 8.18 0.26
N ASN A 156 11.87 6.99 0.72
CA ASN A 156 12.50 6.35 1.88
C ASN A 156 13.58 5.32 1.50
N PHE A 157 14.07 5.32 0.27
CA PHE A 157 14.91 4.24 -0.26
C PHE A 157 16.21 4.01 0.53
N LYS A 158 16.84 5.06 1.04
CA LYS A 158 18.05 4.94 1.88
C LYS A 158 17.75 4.20 3.18
N ASN A 159 16.62 4.54 3.83
CA ASN A 159 16.17 3.89 5.07
C ASN A 159 15.68 2.46 4.79
N PHE A 160 14.89 2.26 3.74
CA PHE A 160 14.46 0.94 3.30
C PHE A 160 15.64 -0.02 3.14
N LYS A 161 16.73 0.43 2.49
CA LYS A 161 17.94 -0.39 2.35
C LYS A 161 18.66 -0.69 3.67
N LYS A 162 18.50 0.11 4.71
CA LYS A 162 19.12 -0.11 6.02
C LYS A 162 18.30 -1.04 6.91
N ASN A 163 17.00 -1.13 6.71
CA ASN A 163 16.11 -1.97 7.52
C ASN A 163 16.49 -3.45 7.40
N LYS A 164 16.37 -4.17 8.51
CA LYS A 164 16.55 -5.63 8.55
C LYS A 164 15.27 -6.34 8.12
N LYS A 165 14.11 -5.89 8.64
CA LYS A 165 12.80 -6.46 8.35
C LYS A 165 11.79 -5.34 8.07
N VAL A 166 11.04 -5.48 7.00
CA VAL A 166 10.00 -4.53 6.60
C VAL A 166 8.69 -5.25 6.28
N LEU A 167 7.58 -4.56 6.51
CA LEU A 167 6.26 -5.00 6.08
C LEU A 167 5.72 -3.99 5.05
N LEU A 168 5.34 -4.48 3.89
CA LEU A 168 4.57 -3.72 2.91
C LEU A 168 3.10 -4.10 3.07
N CYS A 169 2.23 -3.11 3.26
CA CYS A 169 0.80 -3.32 3.40
C CYS A 169 0.02 -2.47 2.40
N GLY A 170 -0.48 -3.14 1.36
CA GLY A 170 -1.46 -2.58 0.43
C GLY A 170 -2.87 -2.95 0.89
N PHE A 171 -3.80 -2.01 0.79
CA PHE A 171 -5.21 -2.28 0.99
C PHE A 171 -6.05 -1.34 0.15
N GLY A 172 -7.22 -1.77 -0.22
CA GLY A 172 -8.17 -1.00 -0.99
C GLY A 172 -9.58 -1.54 -0.81
N VAL A 173 -10.55 -0.74 -1.18
CA VAL A 173 -11.95 -1.15 -1.06
C VAL A 173 -12.26 -2.30 -2.01
N GLY A 174 -13.13 -3.14 -1.54
CA GLY A 174 -13.45 -4.40 -2.17
C GLY A 174 -13.69 -5.53 -1.17
N LEU A 175 -13.19 -5.53 0.09
CA LEU A 175 -11.90 -5.05 0.60
C LEU A 175 -10.82 -6.05 0.24
N SER A 176 -9.71 -5.57 -0.28
CA SER A 176 -8.52 -6.40 -0.49
C SER A 176 -7.37 -5.88 0.36
N VAL A 177 -6.66 -6.78 1.05
CA VAL A 177 -5.48 -6.47 1.87
C VAL A 177 -4.35 -7.40 1.47
N SER A 178 -3.20 -6.82 1.16
CA SER A 178 -1.99 -7.56 0.79
C SER A 178 -0.84 -7.20 1.71
N LEU A 179 -0.30 -8.20 2.40
CA LEU A 179 0.79 -8.07 3.35
C LEU A 179 2.01 -8.83 2.82
N PHE A 180 3.13 -8.14 2.66
CA PHE A 180 4.38 -8.74 2.24
C PHE A 180 5.51 -8.39 3.21
N LYS A 181 5.93 -9.38 4.00
CA LYS A 181 7.03 -9.25 4.96
C LYS A 181 8.34 -9.66 4.31
N LEU A 182 9.30 -8.76 4.34
CA LEU A 182 10.61 -8.92 3.75
C LEU A 182 11.70 -8.78 4.81
N GLY A 183 12.77 -9.54 4.70
CA GLY A 183 13.93 -9.42 5.58
C GLY A 183 15.25 -9.76 4.90
N LYS A 184 16.34 -9.30 5.49
CA LYS A 184 17.72 -9.64 5.08
C LYS A 184 18.30 -10.75 5.93
#